data_4fe3d31f4b03e163c954f1657eb85e92
#
_entry.id   4fe3d31f4b03e163c954f1657eb85e92
#
_cell.length_a   1.000
_cell.length_b   1.000
_cell.length_c   1.000
_cell.angle_alpha   90.00
_cell.angle_beta   90.00
_cell.angle_gamma   90.00
#
_symmetry.space_group_name_H-M   'P 1'
#
loop_
_entity.id
_entity.type
_entity.pdbx_description
1 polymer ?
#
loop_
_entity_poly.entity_id
_entity_poly.type
_entity_poly.pdbx_seq_one_letter_code
_entity_poly.pdbx_strand_id
1 'polypeptide(L)'
;MSPTGKAFYVTTPIYYVNDAPHIGHAYTTVAADTICRWHRQRGEDVWLLTGTDEHGEKVLRTAEAAGVTPQQWADRLVAEHWKPVLGTLDVANDDFIRTTERRHESRVQHFLTLLKDSGHIYSGDYEGPYCVGCE
;
A
#
# COMPACT_ATOMS: atom_id res chain seq x y z
N MET A 1 -23.65 -1.62 -21.52
CA MET A 1 -23.07 -0.41 -22.17
C MET A 1 -21.78 -0.84 -22.83
N SER A 2 -21.51 -0.42 -24.05
CA SER A 2 -20.22 -0.73 -24.71
C SER A 2 -19.09 0.00 -23.97
N PRO A 3 -17.91 -0.64 -23.77
CA PRO A 3 -16.81 0.01 -23.11
C PRO A 3 -16.39 1.27 -23.86
N THR A 4 -16.16 2.35 -23.12
CA THR A 4 -15.78 3.66 -23.70
C THR A 4 -14.35 3.68 -24.27
N GLY A 5 -13.58 2.61 -24.04
CA GLY A 5 -12.15 2.54 -24.38
C GLY A 5 -11.25 3.44 -23.49
N LYS A 6 -11.81 4.08 -22.46
CA LYS A 6 -11.05 4.89 -21.51
C LYS A 6 -10.66 4.03 -20.29
N ALA A 7 -9.39 4.12 -19.89
CA ALA A 7 -8.88 3.52 -18.67
C ALA A 7 -8.86 4.55 -17.55
N PHE A 8 -9.17 4.12 -16.34
CA PHE A 8 -9.07 4.90 -15.10
C PHE A 8 -8.36 4.08 -14.03
N TYR A 9 -7.26 4.61 -13.52
CA TYR A 9 -6.46 3.97 -12.49
C TYR A 9 -6.37 4.86 -11.26
N VAL A 10 -6.63 4.29 -10.09
CA VAL A 10 -6.50 4.99 -8.82
C VAL A 10 -5.87 4.08 -7.77
N THR A 11 -5.08 4.69 -6.90
CA THR A 11 -4.52 4.02 -5.72
C THR A 11 -4.99 4.73 -4.46
N THR A 12 -5.15 3.98 -3.38
CA THR A 12 -5.07 4.57 -2.04
C THR A 12 -3.61 4.76 -1.65
N PRO A 13 -3.28 5.53 -0.60
CA PRO A 13 -2.03 5.32 0.11
C PRO A 13 -1.91 3.85 0.52
N ILE A 14 -0.69 3.32 0.53
CA ILE A 14 -0.43 2.04 1.20
C ILE A 14 -0.29 2.30 2.70
N TYR A 15 -0.90 1.47 3.52
CA TYR A 15 -1.09 1.73 4.94
C TYR A 15 -0.05 1.00 5.79
N TYR A 16 0.53 1.68 6.77
CA TYR A 16 1.45 1.06 7.72
C TYR A 16 0.75 0.00 8.57
N VAL A 17 1.41 -1.15 8.72
CA VAL A 17 0.93 -2.29 9.54
C VAL A 17 1.48 -2.25 10.96
N ASN A 18 1.60 -1.06 11.56
CA ASN A 18 1.99 -0.91 12.94
C ASN A 18 0.81 -1.09 13.91
N ASP A 19 -0.43 -0.92 13.42
CA ASP A 19 -1.66 -1.09 14.20
C ASP A 19 -2.84 -1.48 13.28
N ALA A 20 -4.00 -1.76 13.91
CA ALA A 20 -5.26 -1.99 13.21
C ALA A 20 -5.75 -0.74 12.47
N PRO A 21 -6.52 -0.90 11.36
CA PRO A 21 -7.09 0.24 10.64
C PRO A 21 -8.06 1.05 11.50
N HIS A 22 -8.07 2.36 11.28
CA HIS A 22 -8.98 3.30 11.93
C HIS A 22 -9.85 4.05 10.90
N ILE A 23 -10.76 4.87 11.37
CA ILE A 23 -11.75 5.58 10.52
C ILE A 23 -11.11 6.43 9.40
N GLY A 24 -9.90 6.96 9.61
CA GLY A 24 -9.17 7.71 8.57
C GLY A 24 -8.80 6.84 7.38
N HIS A 25 -8.38 5.60 7.62
CA HIS A 25 -8.11 4.61 6.56
C HIS A 25 -9.40 4.24 5.82
N ALA A 26 -10.48 3.99 6.56
CA ALA A 26 -11.79 3.70 5.98
C ALA A 26 -12.27 4.85 5.08
N TYR A 27 -12.13 6.10 5.53
CA TYR A 27 -12.51 7.29 4.76
C TYR A 27 -11.81 7.37 3.40
N THR A 28 -10.48 7.24 3.41
CA THR A 28 -9.67 7.29 2.18
C THR A 28 -10.02 6.16 1.22
N THR A 29 -10.20 4.95 1.75
CA THR A 29 -10.51 3.76 0.97
C THR A 29 -11.89 3.84 0.33
N VAL A 30 -12.90 4.27 1.09
CA VAL A 30 -14.28 4.45 0.60
C VAL A 30 -14.35 5.57 -0.45
N ALA A 31 -13.59 6.66 -0.26
CA ALA A 31 -13.52 7.73 -1.25
C ALA A 31 -12.97 7.23 -2.60
N ALA A 32 -11.86 6.48 -2.57
CA ALA A 32 -11.26 5.88 -3.77
C ALA A 32 -12.23 4.88 -4.44
N ASP A 33 -12.87 4.00 -3.68
CA ASP A 33 -13.83 3.04 -4.19
C ASP A 33 -15.05 3.73 -4.81
N THR A 34 -15.55 4.79 -4.18
CA THR A 34 -16.68 5.58 -4.71
C THR A 34 -16.35 6.16 -6.08
N ILE A 35 -15.16 6.73 -6.25
CA ILE A 35 -14.68 7.25 -7.54
C ILE A 35 -14.61 6.13 -8.58
N CYS A 36 -14.05 4.99 -8.20
CA CYS A 36 -13.97 3.82 -9.09
C CYS A 36 -15.34 3.31 -9.52
N ARG A 37 -16.29 3.20 -8.59
CA ARG A 37 -17.68 2.80 -8.90
C ARG A 37 -18.34 3.78 -9.87
N TRP A 38 -18.12 5.06 -9.71
CA TRP A 38 -18.63 6.08 -10.64
C TRP A 38 -18.06 5.91 -12.05
N HIS A 39 -16.74 5.68 -12.19
CA HIS A 39 -16.10 5.44 -13.48
C HIS A 39 -16.58 4.11 -14.12
N ARG A 40 -16.74 3.05 -13.32
CA ARG A 40 -17.29 1.76 -13.80
C ARG A 40 -18.72 1.91 -14.35
N GLN A 41 -19.56 2.72 -13.68
CA GLN A 41 -20.93 3.01 -14.17
C GLN A 41 -20.94 3.74 -15.52
N ARG A 42 -19.88 4.46 -15.84
CA ARG A 42 -19.69 5.12 -17.13
C ARG A 42 -19.17 4.19 -18.23
N GLY A 43 -18.90 2.95 -17.91
CA GLY A 43 -18.38 1.95 -18.84
C GLY A 43 -16.87 2.12 -19.12
N GLU A 44 -16.14 2.74 -18.21
CA GLU A 44 -14.69 2.89 -18.28
C GLU A 44 -14.00 1.62 -17.71
N ASP A 45 -12.78 1.33 -18.18
CA ASP A 45 -11.95 0.24 -17.68
C ASP A 45 -11.22 0.76 -16.41
N VAL A 46 -11.59 0.22 -15.25
CA VAL A 46 -11.19 0.79 -13.96
C VAL A 46 -10.34 -0.20 -13.18
N TRP A 47 -9.22 0.30 -12.62
CA TRP A 47 -8.38 -0.45 -11.71
C TRP A 47 -8.16 0.31 -10.40
N LEU A 48 -8.57 -0.27 -9.28
CA LEU A 48 -8.36 0.21 -7.92
C LEU A 48 -7.30 -0.63 -7.22
N LEU A 49 -6.16 -0.01 -6.88
CA LEU A 49 -5.11 -0.63 -6.09
C LEU A 49 -5.12 -0.06 -4.66
N THR A 50 -5.10 -0.93 -3.68
CA THR A 50 -4.81 -0.61 -2.29
C THR A 50 -3.75 -1.57 -1.74
N GLY A 51 -3.30 -1.38 -0.52
CA GLY A 51 -2.31 -2.28 0.05
C GLY A 51 -1.72 -1.82 1.36
N THR A 52 -0.64 -2.49 1.76
CA THR A 52 0.06 -2.23 3.03
C THR A 52 1.53 -1.93 2.80
N ASP A 53 2.04 -0.96 3.58
CA ASP A 53 3.46 -0.68 3.74
C ASP A 53 3.97 -1.42 4.97
N GLU A 54 4.85 -2.39 4.73
CA GLU A 54 5.23 -3.39 5.73
C GLU A 54 6.68 -3.27 6.18
N HIS A 55 7.36 -2.21 5.74
CA HIS A 55 8.71 -1.88 6.15
C HIS A 55 8.73 -0.70 7.13
N GLY A 56 9.89 -0.41 7.69
CA GLY A 56 10.09 0.71 8.58
C GLY A 56 10.26 0.34 10.04
N GLU A 57 10.81 1.29 10.80
CA GLU A 57 11.20 1.08 12.20
C GLU A 57 9.98 0.87 13.12
N LYS A 58 8.84 1.50 12.81
CA LYS A 58 7.61 1.32 13.59
C LYS A 58 7.11 -0.12 13.55
N VAL A 59 7.12 -0.75 12.37
CA VAL A 59 6.72 -2.15 12.21
C VAL A 59 7.67 -3.07 12.97
N LEU A 60 8.98 -2.82 12.86
CA LEU A 60 10.00 -3.58 13.59
C LEU A 60 9.77 -3.51 15.10
N ARG A 61 9.66 -2.31 15.67
CA ARG A 61 9.47 -2.11 17.12
C ARG A 61 8.18 -2.75 17.65
N THR A 62 7.10 -2.66 16.86
CA THR A 62 5.82 -3.26 17.26
C THR A 62 5.89 -4.78 17.23
N ALA A 63 6.55 -5.35 16.24
CA ALA A 63 6.79 -6.79 16.15
C ALA A 63 7.67 -7.30 17.31
N GLU A 64 8.75 -6.59 17.62
CA GLU A 64 9.63 -6.89 18.77
C GLU A 64 8.86 -6.86 20.09
N ALA A 65 8.05 -5.82 20.33
CA ALA A 65 7.21 -5.70 21.51
C ALA A 65 6.18 -6.86 21.61
N ALA A 66 5.72 -7.39 20.49
CA ALA A 66 4.83 -8.54 20.43
C ALA A 66 5.57 -9.89 20.47
N GLY A 67 6.91 -9.92 20.47
CA GLY A 67 7.73 -11.13 20.50
C GLY A 67 7.67 -11.96 19.22
N VAL A 68 7.43 -11.34 18.08
CA VAL A 68 7.33 -12.00 16.76
C VAL A 68 8.24 -11.32 15.73
N THR A 69 8.44 -11.96 14.57
CA THR A 69 9.15 -11.30 13.48
C THR A 69 8.29 -10.22 12.80
N PRO A 70 8.89 -9.21 12.15
CA PRO A 70 8.14 -8.20 11.38
C PRO A 70 7.20 -8.83 10.34
N GLN A 71 7.65 -9.88 9.65
CA GLN A 71 6.82 -10.58 8.68
C GLN A 71 5.61 -11.26 9.33
N GLN A 72 5.80 -11.95 10.45
CA GLN A 72 4.70 -12.59 11.19
C GLN A 72 3.70 -11.56 11.72
N TRP A 73 4.19 -10.40 12.18
CA TRP A 73 3.36 -9.29 12.59
C TRP A 73 2.51 -8.76 11.44
N ALA A 74 3.13 -8.43 10.31
CA ALA A 74 2.45 -7.93 9.12
C ALA A 74 1.43 -8.93 8.57
N ASP A 75 1.80 -10.22 8.47
CA ASP A 75 0.91 -11.28 8.01
C ASP A 75 -0.35 -11.38 8.88
N ARG A 76 -0.19 -11.30 10.20
CA ARG A 76 -1.30 -11.33 11.15
C ARG A 76 -2.21 -10.13 10.97
N LEU A 77 -1.67 -8.91 10.98
CA LEU A 77 -2.47 -7.70 10.85
C LEU A 77 -3.22 -7.63 9.51
N VAL A 78 -2.57 -8.03 8.42
CA VAL A 78 -3.22 -8.06 7.11
C VAL A 78 -4.37 -9.06 7.10
N ALA A 79 -4.17 -10.26 7.65
CA ALA A 79 -5.18 -11.30 7.65
C ALA A 79 -6.36 -11.01 8.61
N GLU A 80 -6.07 -10.45 9.80
CA GLU A 80 -7.07 -10.29 10.86
C GLU A 80 -7.79 -8.94 10.81
N HIS A 81 -7.18 -7.91 10.20
CA HIS A 81 -7.72 -6.55 10.24
C HIS A 81 -7.85 -5.90 8.87
N TRP A 82 -6.75 -5.81 8.08
CA TRP A 82 -6.74 -5.02 6.86
C TRP A 82 -7.64 -5.59 5.75
N LYS A 83 -7.53 -6.88 5.46
CA LYS A 83 -8.41 -7.53 4.47
C LYS A 83 -9.86 -7.62 4.93
N PRO A 84 -10.16 -7.99 6.19
CA PRO A 84 -11.55 -8.00 6.67
C PRO A 84 -12.24 -6.64 6.63
N VAL A 85 -11.54 -5.54 6.92
CA VAL A 85 -12.16 -4.20 6.86
C VAL A 85 -12.58 -3.82 5.45
N LEU A 86 -11.82 -4.21 4.40
CA LEU A 86 -12.22 -3.99 3.01
C LEU A 86 -13.53 -4.70 2.69
N GLY A 87 -13.68 -5.95 3.16
CA GLY A 87 -14.93 -6.70 3.03
C GLY A 87 -16.09 -6.06 3.79
N THR A 88 -15.85 -5.58 5.01
CA THR A 88 -16.88 -4.89 5.81
C THR A 88 -17.38 -3.61 5.15
N LEU A 89 -16.49 -2.88 4.47
CA LEU A 89 -16.78 -1.64 3.75
C LEU A 89 -17.27 -1.89 2.31
N ASP A 90 -17.39 -3.15 1.88
CA ASP A 90 -17.75 -3.54 0.51
C ASP A 90 -16.88 -2.87 -0.56
N VAL A 91 -15.58 -2.77 -0.31
CA VAL A 91 -14.61 -2.16 -1.22
C VAL A 91 -14.33 -3.10 -2.40
N ALA A 92 -14.52 -2.60 -3.62
CA ALA A 92 -14.33 -3.35 -4.86
C ALA A 92 -12.94 -3.07 -5.48
N ASN A 93 -11.87 -3.27 -4.67
CA ASN A 93 -10.50 -3.15 -5.16
C ASN A 93 -10.14 -4.33 -6.07
N ASP A 94 -9.38 -4.03 -7.14
CA ASP A 94 -8.95 -5.02 -8.13
C ASP A 94 -7.68 -5.73 -7.66
N ASP A 95 -6.85 -5.07 -6.84
CA ASP A 95 -5.65 -5.67 -6.28
C ASP A 95 -5.36 -5.13 -4.87
N PHE A 96 -4.64 -5.94 -4.10
CA PHE A 96 -4.10 -5.61 -2.78
C PHE A 96 -2.62 -5.93 -2.77
N ILE A 97 -1.78 -4.89 -2.78
CA ILE A 97 -0.32 -5.04 -2.80
C ILE A 97 0.25 -5.00 -1.38
N ARG A 98 1.20 -5.87 -1.11
CA ARG A 98 2.04 -5.82 0.09
C ARG A 98 3.47 -5.51 -0.32
N THR A 99 4.12 -4.59 0.37
CA THR A 99 5.51 -4.22 0.02
C THR A 99 6.51 -5.34 0.26
N THR A 100 6.15 -6.35 1.08
CA THR A 100 6.93 -7.58 1.29
C THR A 100 6.66 -8.68 0.26
N GLU A 101 5.73 -8.50 -0.66
CA GLU A 101 5.51 -9.49 -1.72
C GLU A 101 6.63 -9.46 -2.75
N ARG A 102 7.08 -10.65 -3.15
CA ARG A 102 8.14 -10.80 -4.16
C ARG A 102 7.85 -10.05 -5.47
N ARG A 103 6.57 -9.98 -5.87
CA ARG A 103 6.17 -9.23 -7.09
C ARG A 103 6.44 -7.73 -6.94
N HIS A 104 6.29 -7.16 -5.73
CA HIS A 104 6.62 -5.76 -5.44
C HIS A 104 8.14 -5.59 -5.36
N GLU A 105 8.82 -6.35 -4.52
CA GLU A 105 10.27 -6.26 -4.33
C GLU A 105 11.05 -6.35 -5.65
N SER A 106 10.71 -7.33 -6.50
CA SER A 106 11.39 -7.51 -7.78
C SER A 106 11.21 -6.31 -8.72
N ARG A 107 10.05 -5.65 -8.69
CA ARG A 107 9.79 -4.46 -9.51
C ARG A 107 10.52 -3.24 -8.99
N VAL A 108 10.55 -3.05 -7.67
CA VAL A 108 11.33 -1.98 -7.03
C VAL A 108 12.82 -2.13 -7.33
N GLN A 109 13.37 -3.33 -7.15
CA GLN A 109 14.77 -3.63 -7.46
C GLN A 109 15.10 -3.34 -8.93
N HIS A 110 14.26 -3.79 -9.86
CA HIS A 110 14.43 -3.52 -11.28
C HIS A 110 14.40 -2.01 -11.57
N PHE A 111 13.42 -1.29 -11.03
CA PHE A 111 13.28 0.16 -11.23
C PHE A 111 14.49 0.94 -10.68
N LEU A 112 14.93 0.61 -9.46
CA LEU A 112 16.12 1.23 -8.86
C LEU A 112 17.40 0.93 -9.66
N THR A 113 17.50 -0.28 -10.23
CA THR A 113 18.64 -0.62 -11.11
C THR A 113 18.64 0.26 -12.36
N LEU A 114 17.50 0.45 -13.00
CA LEU A 114 17.38 1.35 -14.16
C LEU A 114 17.77 2.78 -13.81
N LEU A 115 17.34 3.29 -12.66
CA LEU A 115 17.71 4.65 -12.20
C LEU A 115 19.20 4.76 -11.91
N LYS A 116 19.80 3.74 -11.30
CA LYS A 116 21.24 3.69 -11.04
C LYS A 116 22.05 3.69 -12.35
N ASP A 117 21.67 2.81 -13.28
CA ASP A 117 22.37 2.66 -14.56
C ASP A 117 22.25 3.92 -15.45
N SER A 118 21.15 4.68 -15.28
CA SER A 118 20.97 5.97 -15.95
C SER A 118 21.59 7.17 -15.21
N GLY A 119 22.30 6.94 -14.11
CA GLY A 119 23.03 7.96 -13.37
C GLY A 119 22.18 8.86 -12.46
N HIS A 120 20.92 8.46 -12.19
CA HIS A 120 20.02 9.22 -11.30
C HIS A 120 20.19 8.88 -9.82
N ILE A 121 20.95 7.83 -9.49
CA ILE A 121 21.27 7.42 -8.12
C ILE A 121 22.76 7.56 -7.90
N TYR A 122 23.15 8.27 -6.85
CA TYR A 122 24.53 8.46 -6.43
C TYR A 122 24.66 8.28 -4.91
N SER A 123 25.86 7.98 -4.44
CA SER A 123 26.17 7.93 -3.01
C SER A 123 26.39 9.33 -2.47
N GLY A 124 25.79 9.64 -1.32
CA GLY A 124 25.96 10.91 -0.62
C GLY A 124 25.76 10.72 0.88
N ASP A 125 26.34 11.64 1.65
CA ASP A 125 26.15 11.68 3.10
C ASP A 125 24.99 12.64 3.43
N TYR A 126 24.14 12.24 4.35
CA TYR A 126 23.08 13.08 4.91
C TYR A 126 23.16 13.07 6.43
N GLU A 127 23.19 14.27 7.03
CA GLU A 127 23.14 14.46 8.48
C GLU A 127 22.02 15.44 8.80
N GLY A 128 21.16 15.06 9.75
CA GLY A 128 20.03 15.90 10.16
C GLY A 128 19.24 15.28 11.29
N PRO A 129 18.34 16.07 11.93
CA PRO A 129 17.42 15.55 12.93
C PRO A 129 16.50 14.46 12.34
N TYR A 130 16.38 13.36 13.05
CA TYR A 130 15.48 12.26 12.67
C TYR A 130 14.42 12.02 13.74
N CYS A 131 13.16 11.99 13.36
CA CYS A 131 12.04 11.70 14.24
C CYS A 131 11.47 10.31 13.94
N VAL A 132 11.69 9.35 14.84
CA VAL A 132 11.14 7.99 14.71
C VAL A 132 9.61 7.98 14.67
N GLY A 133 8.95 8.94 15.31
CA GLY A 133 7.49 9.04 15.31
C GLY A 133 6.89 9.50 13.98
N CYS A 134 7.66 10.28 13.20
CA CYS A 134 7.22 10.80 11.89
C CYS A 134 7.74 9.94 10.72
N GLU A 135 8.90 9.31 10.91
CA GLU A 135 9.71 8.62 9.86
C GLU A 135 10.06 9.52 8.68
#